data_cc52a1d362560b07847305b25eb1bde7
#
_entry.id   cc52a1d362560b07847305b25eb1bde7
#
_cell.length_a   1.000
_cell.length_b   1.000
_cell.length_c   1.000
_cell.angle_alpha   90.00
_cell.angle_beta   90.00
_cell.angle_gamma   90.00
#
_symmetry.space_group_name_H-M   'P 1'
#
loop_
_entity.id
_entity.type
_entity.pdbx_description
1 polymer ?
#
loop_
_entity_poly.entity_id
_entity_poly.type
_entity_poly.pdbx_seq_one_letter_code
_entity_poly.pdbx_strand_id
1 'polypeptide(L)'
;MILCFPRILGYVFDPLSIIYCYDDKKLISIFYEVKNTTNEQHTYIFKGNVNFEDFKLSHECAKQFYVSPFIEMEANYKFFNRMQKDKININIDLYDKNNKKVLTATQHGKFIDFNSKNMFKFLYYNPLLGFKVMAGILYEALKIIYKGGKYYARKKKPNDTVSFEGNFLSLIHI
;
A
#
# COMPACT_ATOMS: atom_id res chain seq x y z
N MET A 1 -3.84 -7.70 12.64
CA MET A 1 -4.89 -7.32 11.67
C MET A 1 -4.27 -7.24 10.28
N ILE A 2 -4.99 -7.68 9.25
CA ILE A 2 -4.50 -7.63 7.86
C ILE A 2 -5.50 -6.81 7.04
N LEU A 3 -5.00 -5.87 6.26
CA LEU A 3 -5.74 -5.14 5.24
C LEU A 3 -5.24 -5.59 3.87
N CYS A 4 -6.10 -6.21 3.07
CA CYS A 4 -5.77 -6.72 1.75
C CYS A 4 -7.04 -6.80 0.89
N PHE A 5 -6.88 -6.91 -0.42
CA PHE A 5 -8.01 -7.21 -1.30
C PHE A 5 -8.36 -8.71 -1.24
N PRO A 6 -9.66 -9.03 -1.14
CA PRO A 6 -10.09 -10.43 -1.13
C PRO A 6 -9.97 -11.07 -2.51
N ARG A 7 -9.74 -12.39 -2.53
CA ARG A 7 -9.84 -13.20 -3.74
C ARG A 7 -11.32 -13.40 -4.10
N ILE A 8 -11.70 -12.99 -5.30
CA ILE A 8 -13.09 -13.13 -5.81
C ILE A 8 -13.05 -14.01 -7.05
N LEU A 9 -13.88 -15.05 -7.10
CA LEU A 9 -13.96 -16.02 -8.20
C LEU A 9 -12.58 -16.60 -8.59
N GLY A 10 -11.74 -16.88 -7.59
CA GLY A 10 -10.42 -17.46 -7.80
C GLY A 10 -9.33 -16.46 -8.21
N TYR A 11 -9.65 -15.19 -8.49
CA TYR A 11 -8.69 -14.17 -8.90
C TYR A 11 -8.53 -13.07 -7.86
N VAL A 12 -7.28 -12.63 -7.65
CA VAL A 12 -6.92 -11.45 -6.87
C VAL A 12 -5.71 -10.78 -7.50
N PHE A 13 -5.75 -9.48 -7.61
CA PHE A 13 -4.57 -8.63 -7.71
C PHE A 13 -4.58 -7.65 -6.54
N ASP A 14 -3.65 -7.84 -5.62
CA ASP A 14 -3.52 -7.02 -4.42
C ASP A 14 -2.16 -6.31 -4.46
N PRO A 15 -2.11 -5.06 -4.96
CA PRO A 15 -0.85 -4.32 -5.10
C PRO A 15 -0.23 -3.92 -3.77
N LEU A 16 -1.04 -3.88 -2.70
CA LEU A 16 -0.61 -3.49 -1.37
C LEU A 16 -1.41 -4.22 -0.30
N SER A 17 -0.77 -5.12 0.43
CA SER A 17 -1.29 -5.65 1.70
C SER A 17 -0.61 -4.94 2.87
N ILE A 18 -1.34 -4.64 3.93
CA ILE A 18 -0.79 -4.06 5.16
C ILE A 18 -1.08 -4.98 6.33
N ILE A 19 -0.03 -5.38 7.03
CA ILE A 19 -0.13 -6.25 8.20
C ILE A 19 0.23 -5.42 9.44
N TYR A 20 -0.72 -5.28 10.34
CA TYR A 20 -0.55 -4.62 11.62
C TYR A 20 -0.31 -5.69 12.68
N CYS A 21 0.87 -5.68 13.28
CA CYS A 21 1.23 -6.56 14.38
C CYS A 21 1.13 -5.81 15.70
N TYR A 22 0.41 -6.38 16.65
CA TYR A 22 0.24 -5.79 17.96
C TYR A 22 0.34 -6.84 19.05
N ASP A 23 0.78 -6.37 20.19
CA ASP A 23 0.85 -7.08 21.44
C ASP A 23 -0.11 -6.38 22.42
N ASP A 24 -1.08 -7.13 22.94
CA ASP A 24 -2.23 -6.59 23.65
C ASP A 24 -2.92 -5.46 22.87
N LYS A 25 -2.84 -4.24 23.38
CA LYS A 25 -3.43 -3.03 22.78
C LYS A 25 -2.40 -2.13 22.10
N LYS A 26 -1.17 -2.57 21.93
CA LYS A 26 -0.10 -1.78 21.35
C LYS A 26 0.30 -2.29 19.99
N LEU A 27 0.28 -1.41 19.00
CA LEU A 27 0.81 -1.67 17.69
C LEU A 27 2.35 -1.64 17.76
N ILE A 28 2.98 -2.79 17.52
CA ILE A 28 4.44 -2.98 17.64
C ILE A 28 5.16 -2.96 16.31
N SER A 29 4.47 -3.30 15.21
CA SER A 29 5.04 -3.19 13.86
C SER A 29 3.98 -3.13 12.77
N ILE A 30 4.36 -2.55 11.64
CA ILE A 30 3.55 -2.50 10.42
C ILE A 30 4.40 -3.03 9.27
N PHE A 31 3.82 -3.94 8.49
CA PHE A 31 4.42 -4.49 7.28
C PHE A 31 3.61 -4.00 6.08
N TYR A 32 4.27 -3.36 5.12
CA TYR A 32 3.70 -3.02 3.83
C TYR A 32 4.23 -3.98 2.79
N GLU A 33 3.43 -4.97 2.42
CA GLU A 33 3.76 -5.90 1.34
C GLU A 33 3.27 -5.31 0.02
N VAL A 34 4.23 -4.93 -0.82
CA VAL A 34 3.97 -4.34 -2.13
C VAL A 34 4.20 -5.37 -3.22
N LYS A 35 3.25 -5.49 -4.14
CA LYS A 35 3.33 -6.38 -5.31
C LYS A 35 3.29 -5.59 -6.60
N ASN A 36 4.08 -6.04 -7.59
CA ASN A 36 4.02 -5.51 -8.94
C ASN A 36 3.20 -6.42 -9.87
N THR A 37 2.99 -5.96 -11.10
CA THR A 37 2.23 -6.72 -12.12
C THR A 37 2.98 -7.95 -12.65
N THR A 38 4.27 -8.10 -12.34
CA THR A 38 5.10 -9.26 -12.71
C THR A 38 5.16 -10.32 -11.61
N ASN A 39 4.26 -10.25 -10.63
CA ASN A 39 4.12 -11.18 -9.50
C ASN A 39 5.36 -11.26 -8.60
N GLU A 40 6.07 -10.16 -8.46
CA GLU A 40 7.12 -10.00 -7.48
C GLU A 40 6.62 -9.19 -6.31
N GLN A 41 7.23 -9.36 -5.14
CA GLN A 41 6.83 -8.66 -3.93
C GLN A 41 8.05 -8.19 -3.12
N HIS A 42 7.82 -7.14 -2.34
CA HIS A 42 8.76 -6.63 -1.35
C HIS A 42 8.01 -6.13 -0.13
N THR A 43 8.55 -6.39 1.05
CA THR A 43 7.93 -6.03 2.32
C THR A 43 8.78 -4.99 3.05
N TYR A 44 8.21 -3.81 3.26
CA TYR A 44 8.79 -2.77 4.11
C TYR A 44 8.30 -2.95 5.54
N ILE A 45 9.20 -3.04 6.51
CA ILE A 45 8.88 -3.27 7.92
C ILE A 45 9.26 -2.05 8.73
N PHE A 46 8.28 -1.52 9.46
CA PHE A 46 8.45 -0.46 10.44
C PHE A 46 8.09 -0.96 11.83
N LYS A 47 8.84 -0.56 12.84
CA LYS A 47 8.60 -0.88 14.24
C LYS A 47 8.15 0.35 15.01
N GLY A 48 7.44 0.16 16.10
CA GLY A 48 7.04 1.22 17.00
C GLY A 48 6.21 0.69 18.17
N ASN A 49 5.66 1.60 18.94
CA ASN A 49 4.86 1.25 20.10
C ASN A 49 3.81 2.33 20.34
N VAL A 50 2.62 2.15 19.78
CA VAL A 50 1.49 3.09 19.92
C VAL A 50 0.21 2.33 20.26
N ASN A 51 -0.77 3.02 20.85
CA ASN A 51 -2.07 2.43 21.12
C ASN A 51 -2.78 2.11 19.79
N PHE A 52 -3.37 0.92 19.72
CA PHE A 52 -3.98 0.42 18.48
C PHE A 52 -5.36 1.04 18.16
N GLU A 53 -6.11 1.45 19.16
CA GLU A 53 -7.53 1.86 18.97
C GLU A 53 -7.72 3.16 18.18
N ASP A 54 -6.77 4.10 18.29
CA ASP A 54 -6.77 5.35 17.52
C ASP A 54 -5.32 5.78 17.34
N PHE A 55 -4.82 5.71 16.10
CA PHE A 55 -3.47 6.14 15.81
C PHE A 55 -3.37 6.95 14.53
N LYS A 56 -2.40 7.83 14.52
CA LYS A 56 -1.97 8.58 13.35
C LYS A 56 -0.45 8.45 13.25
N LEU A 57 0.01 7.77 12.22
CA LEU A 57 1.41 7.44 12.02
C LEU A 57 1.94 8.03 10.73
N SER A 58 3.20 8.42 10.76
CA SER A 58 3.96 8.80 9.57
C SER A 58 5.31 8.09 9.61
N HIS A 59 5.75 7.60 8.47
CA HIS A 59 7.07 7.02 8.31
C HIS A 59 7.53 7.16 6.86
N GLU A 60 8.84 7.16 6.68
CA GLU A 60 9.48 7.37 5.40
C GLU A 60 10.51 6.28 5.16
N CYS A 61 10.69 5.89 3.91
CA CYS A 61 11.78 5.00 3.50
C CYS A 61 12.20 5.22 2.06
N ALA A 62 13.41 4.82 1.74
CA ALA A 62 13.88 4.76 0.37
C ALA A 62 13.12 3.67 -0.41
N LYS A 63 12.83 3.93 -1.67
CA LYS A 63 12.20 2.95 -2.56
C LYS A 63 13.18 1.83 -2.90
N GLN A 64 12.91 0.63 -2.40
CA GLN A 64 13.73 -0.57 -2.62
C GLN A 64 13.19 -1.46 -3.75
N PHE A 65 11.94 -1.28 -4.14
CA PHE A 65 11.23 -2.19 -5.02
C PHE A 65 10.77 -1.55 -6.33
N TYR A 66 10.95 -2.27 -7.44
CA TYR A 66 10.51 -1.84 -8.76
C TYR A 66 9.04 -2.17 -8.99
N VAL A 67 8.18 -1.17 -8.88
CA VAL A 67 6.71 -1.32 -9.01
C VAL A 67 6.19 -0.94 -10.39
N SER A 68 6.87 -0.04 -11.10
CA SER A 68 6.39 0.49 -12.38
C SER A 68 7.56 0.96 -13.25
N PRO A 69 7.49 0.76 -14.59
CA PRO A 69 8.49 1.25 -15.51
C PRO A 69 8.48 2.77 -15.71
N PHE A 70 7.51 3.47 -15.15
CA PHE A 70 7.37 4.92 -15.28
C PHE A 70 7.85 5.68 -14.04
N ILE A 71 8.36 4.97 -13.05
CA ILE A 71 8.81 5.53 -11.76
C ILE A 71 10.28 5.18 -11.55
N GLU A 72 11.11 6.22 -11.34
CA GLU A 72 12.52 6.06 -11.05
C GLU A 72 12.75 5.29 -9.74
N MET A 73 13.89 4.56 -9.65
CA MET A 73 14.23 3.82 -8.42
C MET A 73 14.72 4.75 -7.31
N GLU A 74 15.44 5.83 -7.65
CA GLU A 74 15.89 6.85 -6.71
C GLU A 74 14.71 7.72 -6.26
N ALA A 75 13.95 7.22 -5.30
CA ALA A 75 12.74 7.83 -4.82
C ALA A 75 12.50 7.45 -3.35
N ASN A 76 11.70 8.23 -2.64
CA ASN A 76 11.34 8.01 -1.25
C ASN A 76 9.82 7.92 -1.08
N TYR A 77 9.39 6.93 -0.31
CA TYR A 77 8.00 6.80 0.13
C TYR A 77 7.79 7.56 1.45
N LYS A 78 6.64 8.23 1.54
CA LYS A 78 6.07 8.73 2.80
C LYS A 78 4.72 8.05 3.02
N PHE A 79 4.63 7.31 4.09
CA PHE A 79 3.42 6.60 4.50
C PHE A 79 2.71 7.42 5.57
N PHE A 80 1.42 7.65 5.39
CA PHE A 80 0.54 8.22 6.38
C PHE A 80 -0.57 7.21 6.64
N ASN A 81 -0.67 6.76 7.86
CA ASN A 81 -1.62 5.75 8.25
C ASN A 81 -2.42 6.25 9.45
N ARG A 82 -3.71 6.38 9.27
CA ARG A 82 -4.61 6.82 10.32
C ARG A 82 -5.70 5.79 10.51
N MET A 83 -5.81 5.28 11.70
CA MET A 83 -6.91 4.45 12.16
C MET A 83 -7.75 5.23 13.15
N GLN A 84 -9.04 5.20 12.97
CA GLN A 84 -10.04 5.71 13.89
C GLN A 84 -11.03 4.58 14.16
N LYS A 85 -11.84 4.70 15.20
CA LYS A 85 -12.76 3.67 15.69
C LYS A 85 -13.48 2.85 14.60
N ASP A 86 -13.96 3.49 13.54
CA ASP A 86 -14.72 2.85 12.46
C ASP A 86 -14.11 3.06 11.06
N LYS A 87 -12.96 3.75 10.95
CA LYS A 87 -12.37 4.16 9.67
C LYS A 87 -10.88 3.94 9.62
N ILE A 88 -10.41 3.63 8.43
CA ILE A 88 -8.99 3.60 8.10
C ILE A 88 -8.72 4.50 6.89
N ASN A 89 -7.66 5.29 7.00
CA ASN A 89 -7.16 6.13 5.92
C ASN A 89 -5.67 5.89 5.77
N ILE A 90 -5.27 5.51 4.57
CA ILE A 90 -3.88 5.27 4.21
C ILE A 90 -3.57 6.20 3.06
N ASN A 91 -2.47 6.91 3.16
CA ASN A 91 -1.92 7.71 2.09
C ASN A 91 -0.44 7.36 1.92
N ILE A 92 -0.04 7.09 0.69
CA ILE A 92 1.34 6.79 0.33
C ILE A 92 1.74 7.77 -0.75
N ASP A 93 2.63 8.68 -0.41
CA ASP A 93 3.23 9.63 -1.32
C ASP A 93 4.60 9.15 -1.76
N LEU A 94 4.92 9.30 -3.02
CA LEU A 94 6.23 9.02 -3.59
C LEU A 94 6.87 10.31 -4.06
N TYR A 95 8.10 10.54 -3.62
CA TYR A 95 8.91 11.70 -3.96
C TYR A 95 10.13 11.26 -4.76
N ASP A 96 10.44 11.99 -5.84
CA ASP A 96 11.66 11.79 -6.62
C ASP A 96 12.91 12.32 -5.87
N LYS A 97 14.08 12.13 -6.46
CA LYS A 97 15.37 12.62 -5.93
C LYS A 97 15.44 14.14 -5.72
N ASN A 98 14.58 14.90 -6.38
CA ASN A 98 14.47 16.35 -6.24
C ASN A 98 13.42 16.75 -5.18
N ASN A 99 12.93 15.80 -4.38
CA ASN A 99 11.86 15.98 -3.41
C ASN A 99 10.53 16.49 -4.02
N LYS A 100 10.31 16.21 -5.30
CA LYS A 100 9.06 16.51 -5.99
C LYS A 100 8.13 15.31 -5.86
N LYS A 101 6.89 15.54 -5.43
CA LYS A 101 5.88 14.49 -5.35
C LYS A 101 5.46 14.05 -6.76
N VAL A 102 5.67 12.76 -7.06
CA VAL A 102 5.41 12.16 -8.38
C VAL A 102 4.22 11.22 -8.39
N LEU A 103 3.84 10.69 -7.22
CA LEU A 103 2.68 9.82 -7.10
C LEU A 103 2.05 9.97 -5.72
N THR A 104 0.73 9.86 -5.67
CA THR A 104 -0.05 9.70 -4.44
C THR A 104 -1.00 8.53 -4.63
N ALA A 105 -0.95 7.57 -3.72
CA ALA A 105 -1.92 6.50 -3.61
C ALA A 105 -2.69 6.64 -2.29
N THR A 106 -4.02 6.59 -2.36
CA THR A 106 -4.88 6.72 -1.18
C THR A 106 -5.84 5.55 -1.09
N GLN A 107 -6.05 5.06 0.13
CA GLN A 107 -7.05 4.06 0.44
C GLN A 107 -7.85 4.50 1.66
N HIS A 108 -9.16 4.58 1.49
CA HIS A 108 -10.10 4.91 2.56
C HIS A 108 -11.04 3.73 2.75
N GLY A 109 -11.25 3.36 3.99
CA GLY A 109 -12.14 2.27 4.34
C GLY A 109 -12.98 2.57 5.58
N LYS A 110 -14.12 1.90 5.67
CA LYS A 110 -14.95 1.86 6.86
C LYS A 110 -15.09 0.41 7.30
N PHE A 111 -14.92 0.15 8.59
CA PHE A 111 -15.14 -1.18 9.13
C PHE A 111 -16.63 -1.51 9.13
N ILE A 112 -16.95 -2.69 8.67
CA ILE A 112 -18.29 -3.25 8.71
C ILE A 112 -18.22 -4.66 9.28
N ASP A 113 -19.30 -5.13 9.90
CA ASP A 113 -19.35 -6.48 10.44
C ASP A 113 -19.13 -7.52 9.36
N PHE A 114 -18.28 -8.50 9.64
CA PHE A 114 -18.03 -9.63 8.77
C PHE A 114 -19.14 -10.67 8.96
N ASN A 115 -20.16 -10.58 8.11
CA ASN A 115 -21.28 -11.52 8.09
C ASN A 115 -21.69 -11.82 6.64
N SER A 116 -22.45 -12.90 6.45
CA SER A 116 -22.87 -13.37 5.12
C SER A 116 -23.59 -12.29 4.31
N LYS A 117 -24.45 -11.49 4.93
CA LYS A 117 -25.21 -10.42 4.27
C LYS A 117 -24.28 -9.35 3.69
N ASN A 118 -23.34 -8.87 4.48
CA ASN A 118 -22.36 -7.86 4.04
C ASN A 118 -21.41 -8.43 3.00
N MET A 119 -21.03 -9.71 3.12
CA MET A 119 -20.19 -10.38 2.14
C MET A 119 -20.89 -10.53 0.79
N PHE A 120 -22.16 -11.01 0.76
CA PHE A 120 -22.92 -11.09 -0.49
C PHE A 120 -23.16 -9.71 -1.11
N LYS A 121 -23.45 -8.69 -0.29
CA LYS A 121 -23.56 -7.31 -0.75
C LYS A 121 -22.27 -6.82 -1.40
N PHE A 122 -21.13 -7.06 -0.76
CA PHE A 122 -19.80 -6.70 -1.31
C PHE A 122 -19.54 -7.39 -2.64
N LEU A 123 -19.77 -8.71 -2.73
CA LEU A 123 -19.58 -9.49 -3.96
C LEU A 123 -20.49 -9.01 -5.10
N TYR A 124 -21.74 -8.68 -4.79
CA TYR A 124 -22.71 -8.18 -5.77
C TYR A 124 -22.25 -6.83 -6.39
N TYR A 125 -21.74 -5.92 -5.57
CA TYR A 125 -21.26 -4.62 -6.06
C TYR A 125 -19.85 -4.65 -6.65
N ASN A 126 -19.05 -5.66 -6.32
CA ASN A 126 -17.65 -5.75 -6.72
C ASN A 126 -17.27 -7.12 -7.31
N PRO A 127 -18.05 -7.69 -8.24
CA PRO A 127 -17.82 -9.07 -8.72
C PRO A 127 -16.48 -9.25 -9.42
N LEU A 128 -15.94 -8.19 -10.01
CA LEU A 128 -14.69 -8.20 -10.79
C LEU A 128 -13.63 -7.25 -10.20
N LEU A 129 -13.54 -7.14 -8.87
CA LEU A 129 -12.66 -6.17 -8.21
C LEU A 129 -11.19 -6.30 -8.68
N GLY A 130 -10.63 -7.50 -8.66
CA GLY A 130 -9.24 -7.73 -9.09
C GLY A 130 -9.00 -7.36 -10.56
N PHE A 131 -9.96 -7.65 -11.44
CA PHE A 131 -9.88 -7.25 -12.86
C PHE A 131 -9.99 -5.73 -13.04
N LYS A 132 -10.86 -5.05 -12.28
CA LYS A 132 -10.97 -3.59 -12.32
C LYS A 132 -9.68 -2.91 -11.91
N VAL A 133 -9.03 -3.42 -10.86
CA VAL A 133 -7.73 -2.89 -10.39
C VAL A 133 -6.67 -3.07 -11.47
N MET A 134 -6.55 -4.26 -12.04
CA MET A 134 -5.58 -4.54 -13.11
C MET A 134 -5.85 -3.69 -14.35
N ALA A 135 -7.09 -3.61 -14.80
CA ALA A 135 -7.47 -2.79 -15.96
C ALA A 135 -7.18 -1.30 -15.73
N GLY A 136 -7.43 -0.80 -14.51
CA GLY A 136 -7.09 0.58 -14.14
C GLY A 136 -5.58 0.85 -14.23
N ILE A 137 -4.75 -0.06 -13.72
CA ILE A 137 -3.28 0.05 -13.82
C ILE A 137 -2.81 0.07 -15.27
N LEU A 138 -3.34 -0.84 -16.11
CA LEU A 138 -2.98 -0.89 -17.54
C LEU A 138 -3.45 0.35 -18.29
N TYR A 139 -4.65 0.84 -18.00
CA TYR A 139 -5.18 2.07 -18.58
C TYR A 139 -4.28 3.29 -18.24
N GLU A 140 -3.91 3.47 -16.98
CA GLU A 140 -3.01 4.57 -16.60
C GLU A 140 -1.61 4.40 -17.23
N ALA A 141 -1.10 3.17 -17.34
CA ALA A 141 0.15 2.89 -18.03
C ALA A 141 0.10 3.31 -19.52
N LEU A 142 -0.96 2.94 -20.24
CA LEU A 142 -1.16 3.35 -21.64
C LEU A 142 -1.28 4.87 -21.77
N LYS A 143 -1.97 5.53 -20.86
CA LYS A 143 -2.12 6.98 -20.84
C LYS A 143 -0.78 7.70 -20.59
N ILE A 144 0.09 7.15 -19.74
CA ILE A 144 1.45 7.66 -19.52
C ILE A 144 2.28 7.52 -20.79
N ILE A 145 2.22 6.35 -21.47
CA ILE A 145 2.93 6.12 -22.74
C ILE A 145 2.46 7.13 -23.80
N TYR A 146 1.14 7.29 -23.97
CA TYR A 146 0.58 8.23 -24.93
C TYR A 146 1.01 9.68 -24.70
N LYS A 147 1.21 10.07 -23.43
CA LYS A 147 1.72 11.39 -23.04
C LYS A 147 3.23 11.54 -23.13
N GLY A 148 3.95 10.55 -23.67
CA GLY A 148 5.41 10.57 -23.79
C GLY A 148 6.14 10.36 -22.46
N GLY A 149 5.54 9.64 -21.52
CA GLY A 149 6.14 9.34 -20.23
C GLY A 149 7.48 8.61 -20.36
N LYS A 150 8.44 8.98 -19.54
CA LYS A 150 9.78 8.39 -19.55
C LYS A 150 9.73 6.94 -19.07
N TYR A 151 10.38 6.05 -19.81
CA TYR A 151 10.51 4.64 -19.45
C TYR A 151 11.81 4.39 -18.72
N TYR A 152 11.74 3.76 -17.55
CA TYR A 152 12.89 3.35 -16.75
C TYR A 152 13.01 1.83 -16.78
N ALA A 153 14.04 1.34 -17.46
CA ALA A 153 14.30 -0.09 -17.50
C ALA A 153 14.64 -0.64 -16.12
N ARG A 154 14.19 -1.84 -15.85
CA ARG A 154 14.54 -2.57 -14.64
C ARG A 154 16.04 -2.90 -14.64
N LYS A 155 16.79 -2.44 -13.65
CA LYS A 155 18.26 -2.67 -13.57
C LYS A 155 18.63 -4.06 -13.04
N LYS A 156 18.04 -4.49 -11.92
CA LYS A 156 18.28 -5.82 -11.29
C LYS A 156 17.08 -6.22 -10.42
N LYS A 157 16.92 -7.52 -10.17
CA LYS A 157 16.03 -7.99 -9.09
C LYS A 157 16.62 -7.55 -7.74
N PRO A 158 15.79 -7.11 -6.78
CA PRO A 158 16.28 -6.89 -5.42
C PRO A 158 16.82 -8.22 -4.85
N ASN A 159 17.93 -8.13 -4.12
CA ASN A 159 18.52 -9.32 -3.49
C ASN A 159 17.63 -9.85 -2.35
N ASP A 160 16.95 -8.91 -1.67
CA ASP A 160 16.08 -9.21 -0.54
C ASP A 160 14.63 -8.81 -0.85
N THR A 161 13.71 -9.63 -0.39
CA THR A 161 12.26 -9.37 -0.49
C THR A 161 11.71 -8.64 0.73
N VAL A 162 12.56 -8.34 1.70
CA VAL A 162 12.20 -7.70 2.98
C VAL A 162 13.23 -6.63 3.32
N SER A 163 12.77 -5.46 3.75
CA SER A 163 13.63 -4.40 4.29
C SER A 163 13.10 -3.88 5.64
N PHE A 164 14.03 -3.60 6.55
CA PHE A 164 13.73 -2.97 7.84
C PHE A 164 14.02 -1.47 7.73
N GLU A 165 12.98 -0.66 7.87
CA GLU A 165 13.02 0.77 7.55
C GLU A 165 13.04 1.68 8.81
N GLY A 166 13.25 1.07 9.98
CA GLY A 166 13.32 1.80 11.25
C GLY A 166 11.99 1.91 11.99
N ASN A 167 11.82 3.00 12.74
CA ASN A 167 10.64 3.19 13.59
C ASN A 167 9.63 4.14 12.93
N PHE A 168 8.35 3.87 13.15
CA PHE A 168 7.31 4.83 12.80
C PHE A 168 7.15 5.91 13.88
N LEU A 169 6.83 7.12 13.45
CA LEU A 169 6.58 8.25 14.33
C LEU A 169 5.07 8.35 14.60
N SER A 170 4.70 8.40 15.87
CA SER A 170 3.34 8.78 16.27
C SER A 170 3.16 10.27 16.08
N LEU A 171 2.20 10.68 15.25
CA LEU A 171 1.81 12.07 15.13
C LEU A 171 0.81 12.37 16.25
N ILE A 172 1.35 12.73 17.42
CA ILE A 172 0.53 13.20 18.54
C ILE A 172 -0.11 14.52 18.11
N HIS A 173 -1.41 14.65 18.30
CA HIS A 173 -2.06 15.96 18.18
C HIS A 173 -1.60 16.81 19.36
N ILE A 174 -0.85 17.87 19.06
CA ILE A 174 -0.70 19.02 19.96
C ILE A 174 -1.97 19.84 19.85
#